data_4fc411d3a6b5c47633a45302f158091d
#
_entry.id   4fc411d3a6b5c47633a45302f158091d
#
_cell.length_a   1.000
_cell.length_b   1.000
_cell.length_c   1.000
_cell.angle_alpha   90.00
_cell.angle_beta   90.00
_cell.angle_gamma   90.00
#
_symmetry.space_group_name_H-M   'P 1'
#
loop_
_entity.id
_entity.type
_entity.pdbx_description
1 polymer ?
#
loop_
_entity_poly.entity_id
_entity_poly.type
_entity_poly.pdbx_seq_one_letter_code
_entity_poly.pdbx_strand_id
1 'polypeptide(L)'
;MNNLEKWRYIHSKMESPMVFVDWAFYGMVSSCLQSRIWLNQRGHTKFTNVSFLPNIYAILVGKPGIGKSISAYTSKLFINKLPRIRRVRIDGPAMMKQRIHVAPDSITPQALLVCIAKETRVIQDKNNGYFSEGPNRTTNPLAFLVCDEFGSLLSQEEGTKNLVTFLNHAWDGRAYNRVTKTQGSDIIKNPLTTMIACCTPDWVQDNMNNNVLKQGFAARSIWIFGDQKRAKSLFYTAPEHAEQYEKEILEHLTKISEQDFFGPCFLTEEAEAWYSNWYKTESDNYVNNDPKLQDYYSRKKAHIIKLAMVIHYSDNLDNQISLSTLQRAKNALEEVEPTMHIAMCASGGNKNKVLADRIIHFIKKKGFATRSEIIMDMYDDASVELTEKTIEELLQLDRLKVAFNGEKGCYKINESRQEQDNDGD
;
A
#
# COMPACT_ATOMS: atom_id res chain seq x y z
N MET A 1 13.84 11.73 -21.21
CA MET A 1 13.41 10.82 -20.12
C MET A 1 12.64 11.60 -19.09
N ASN A 2 11.46 11.13 -18.71
CA ASN A 2 10.73 11.68 -17.56
C ASN A 2 11.33 11.22 -16.22
N ASN A 3 10.90 11.78 -15.09
CA ASN A 3 11.55 11.50 -13.81
C ASN A 3 11.32 10.05 -13.33
N LEU A 4 10.21 9.40 -13.69
CA LEU A 4 10.02 7.97 -13.41
C LEU A 4 11.00 7.11 -14.23
N GLU A 5 11.24 7.44 -15.49
CA GLU A 5 12.22 6.74 -16.33
C GLU A 5 13.65 6.91 -15.82
N LYS A 6 14.02 8.13 -15.37
CA LYS A 6 15.30 8.39 -14.70
C LYS A 6 15.42 7.56 -13.41
N TRP A 7 14.37 7.52 -12.61
CA TRP A 7 14.30 6.71 -11.40
C TRP A 7 14.48 5.21 -11.68
N ARG A 8 13.77 4.67 -12.66
CA ARG A 8 13.93 3.28 -13.13
C ARG A 8 15.35 3.02 -13.62
N TYR A 9 15.95 3.95 -14.33
CA TYR A 9 17.32 3.84 -14.84
C TYR A 9 18.34 3.77 -13.70
N ILE A 10 18.27 4.68 -12.72
CA ILE A 10 19.13 4.67 -11.54
C ILE A 10 19.05 3.32 -10.82
N HIS A 11 17.87 2.76 -10.72
CA HIS A 11 17.60 1.50 -10.02
C HIS A 11 17.60 0.27 -10.93
N SER A 12 18.08 0.38 -12.18
CA SER A 12 18.04 -0.71 -13.16
C SER A 12 18.82 -1.96 -12.75
N LYS A 13 19.84 -1.79 -11.93
CA LYS A 13 20.70 -2.89 -11.44
C LYS A 13 20.26 -3.48 -10.09
N MET A 14 19.24 -2.91 -9.45
CA MET A 14 18.72 -3.44 -8.19
C MET A 14 18.00 -4.78 -8.40
N GLU A 15 18.08 -5.66 -7.40
CA GLU A 15 17.38 -6.96 -7.40
C GLU A 15 15.86 -6.82 -7.28
N SER A 16 15.39 -5.74 -6.71
CA SER A 16 13.96 -5.51 -6.44
C SER A 16 13.12 -5.56 -7.71
N PRO A 17 11.90 -6.13 -7.66
CA PRO A 17 10.93 -5.98 -8.73
C PRO A 17 10.72 -4.51 -9.12
N MET A 18 10.62 -4.21 -10.43
CA MET A 18 10.48 -2.83 -10.89
C MET A 18 9.20 -2.19 -10.35
N VAL A 19 8.14 -2.95 -10.21
CA VAL A 19 6.88 -2.47 -9.65
C VAL A 19 7.06 -1.89 -8.23
N PHE A 20 7.92 -2.46 -7.39
CA PHE A 20 8.21 -1.88 -6.07
C PHE A 20 8.97 -0.57 -6.18
N VAL A 21 9.91 -0.48 -7.12
CA VAL A 21 10.68 0.73 -7.41
C VAL A 21 9.75 1.85 -7.89
N ASP A 22 8.81 1.55 -8.76
CA ASP A 22 7.84 2.52 -9.30
C ASP A 22 6.91 3.07 -8.22
N TRP A 23 6.35 2.18 -7.39
CA TRP A 23 5.45 2.61 -6.32
C TRP A 23 6.17 3.34 -5.17
N ALA A 24 7.46 3.04 -4.95
CA ALA A 24 8.33 3.83 -4.08
C ALA A 24 8.52 5.27 -4.62
N PHE A 25 8.69 5.42 -5.94
CA PHE A 25 8.74 6.73 -6.59
C PHE A 25 7.44 7.51 -6.44
N TYR A 26 6.30 6.88 -6.73
CA TYR A 26 5.00 7.55 -6.56
C TYR A 26 4.76 7.99 -5.11
N GLY A 27 5.09 7.14 -4.14
CA GLY A 27 5.02 7.50 -2.73
C GLY A 27 5.92 8.68 -2.36
N MET A 28 7.14 8.72 -2.89
CA MET A 28 8.07 9.82 -2.70
C MET A 28 7.54 11.14 -3.25
N VAL A 29 7.06 11.17 -4.50
CA VAL A 29 6.46 12.36 -5.12
C VAL A 29 5.21 12.80 -4.34
N SER A 30 4.31 11.87 -4.01
CA SER A 30 3.13 12.12 -3.20
C SER A 30 3.47 12.81 -1.88
N SER A 31 4.52 12.35 -1.19
CA SER A 31 4.96 12.93 0.08
C SER A 31 5.47 14.38 -0.08
N CYS A 32 6.03 14.73 -1.23
CA CYS A 32 6.50 16.08 -1.53
C CYS A 32 5.34 17.07 -1.75
N LEU A 33 4.22 16.62 -2.31
CA LEU A 33 3.07 17.49 -2.60
C LEU A 33 2.30 17.89 -1.33
N GLN A 34 2.19 16.99 -0.37
CA GLN A 34 1.48 17.21 0.91
C GLN A 34 0.01 17.69 0.70
N SER A 35 -0.54 18.43 1.67
CA SER A 35 -1.86 19.03 1.58
C SER A 35 -1.88 20.39 0.85
N ARG A 36 -0.81 20.71 0.13
CA ARG A 36 -0.69 21.97 -0.59
C ARG A 36 -1.35 21.94 -1.95
N ILE A 37 -1.47 20.77 -2.55
CA ILE A 37 -2.11 20.54 -3.84
C ILE A 37 -3.40 19.75 -3.62
N TRP A 38 -4.47 20.14 -4.30
CA TRP A 38 -5.75 19.43 -4.25
C TRP A 38 -6.50 19.60 -5.56
N LEU A 39 -7.39 18.66 -5.84
CA LEU A 39 -8.32 18.71 -6.96
C LEU A 39 -9.76 18.75 -6.41
N ASN A 40 -10.51 19.79 -6.75
CA ASN A 40 -11.88 19.95 -6.33
C ASN A 40 -12.83 19.20 -7.28
N GLN A 41 -13.85 18.57 -6.72
CA GLN A 41 -14.99 18.14 -7.52
C GLN A 41 -15.79 19.37 -7.94
N ARG A 42 -16.09 19.49 -9.24
CA ARG A 42 -16.97 20.56 -9.73
C ARG A 42 -18.40 20.40 -9.19
N GLY A 43 -19.09 21.51 -9.04
CA GLY A 43 -20.51 21.53 -8.62
C GLY A 43 -20.74 21.52 -7.11
N HIS A 44 -19.70 21.48 -6.28
CA HIS A 44 -19.83 21.60 -4.84
C HIS A 44 -19.79 23.06 -4.38
N THR A 45 -20.58 23.39 -3.37
CA THR A 45 -20.51 24.70 -2.70
C THR A 45 -19.25 24.77 -1.81
N LYS A 46 -18.88 25.96 -1.35
CA LYS A 46 -17.78 26.13 -0.39
C LYS A 46 -17.92 25.28 0.87
N PHE A 47 -19.14 24.93 1.27
CA PHE A 47 -19.43 24.13 2.48
C PHE A 47 -19.43 22.61 2.22
N THR A 48 -19.64 22.19 0.98
CA THR A 48 -19.72 20.77 0.59
C THR A 48 -18.55 20.35 -0.30
N ASN A 49 -17.47 21.12 -0.31
CA ASN A 49 -16.35 20.88 -1.19
C ASN A 49 -15.59 19.62 -0.77
N VAL A 50 -15.70 18.58 -1.58
CA VAL A 50 -14.90 17.36 -1.44
C VAL A 50 -13.69 17.48 -2.37
N SER A 51 -12.51 17.57 -1.77
CA SER A 51 -11.26 17.67 -2.51
C SER A 51 -10.52 16.34 -2.50
N PHE A 52 -9.96 15.96 -3.64
CA PHE A 52 -8.96 14.88 -3.70
C PHE A 52 -7.58 15.45 -3.34
N LEU A 53 -6.87 14.73 -2.48
CA LEU A 53 -5.50 15.04 -2.09
C LEU A 53 -4.54 14.01 -2.71
N PRO A 54 -3.28 14.36 -3.02
CA PRO A 54 -2.35 13.48 -3.74
C PRO A 54 -1.71 12.40 -2.88
N ASN A 55 -2.32 12.02 -1.76
CA ASN A 55 -1.78 10.99 -0.89
C ASN A 55 -2.18 9.59 -1.35
N ILE A 56 -1.23 8.68 -1.29
CA ILE A 56 -1.41 7.28 -1.64
C ILE A 56 -0.91 6.37 -0.51
N TYR A 57 -1.50 5.19 -0.40
CA TYR A 57 -1.05 4.09 0.46
C TYR A 57 -0.65 2.92 -0.43
N ALA A 58 0.64 2.65 -0.51
CA ALA A 58 1.22 1.56 -1.27
C ALA A 58 1.71 0.47 -0.32
N ILE A 59 1.19 -0.74 -0.45
CA ILE A 59 1.57 -1.89 0.37
C ILE A 59 2.35 -2.86 -0.51
N LEU A 60 3.65 -2.97 -0.29
CA LEU A 60 4.53 -3.85 -1.03
C LEU A 60 4.51 -5.24 -0.41
N VAL A 61 3.97 -6.21 -1.14
CA VAL A 61 3.78 -7.58 -0.68
C VAL A 61 4.70 -8.54 -1.45
N GLY A 62 5.43 -9.37 -0.73
CA GLY A 62 6.31 -10.37 -1.34
C GLY A 62 7.11 -11.13 -0.31
N LYS A 63 7.72 -12.22 -0.71
CA LYS A 63 8.54 -13.07 0.17
C LYS A 63 9.69 -12.29 0.83
N PRO A 64 10.21 -12.74 1.98
CA PRO A 64 11.44 -12.19 2.55
C PRO A 64 12.58 -12.16 1.52
N GLY A 65 13.41 -11.11 1.54
CA GLY A 65 14.57 -10.98 0.65
C GLY A 65 14.27 -10.60 -0.81
N ILE A 66 13.00 -10.33 -1.20
CA ILE A 66 12.64 -9.92 -2.58
C ILE A 66 13.00 -8.46 -2.90
N GLY A 67 13.38 -7.64 -1.92
CA GLY A 67 13.79 -6.26 -2.15
C GLY A 67 12.71 -5.20 -1.85
N LYS A 68 11.64 -5.53 -1.11
CA LYS A 68 10.60 -4.58 -0.69
C LYS A 68 11.18 -3.40 0.09
N SER A 69 11.85 -3.71 1.20
CA SER A 69 12.38 -2.72 2.13
C SER A 69 13.43 -1.82 1.49
N ILE A 70 14.27 -2.36 0.62
CA ILE A 70 15.27 -1.53 -0.06
C ILE A 70 14.63 -0.54 -1.03
N SER A 71 13.56 -0.94 -1.75
CA SER A 71 12.82 -0.02 -2.62
C SER A 71 12.15 1.10 -1.81
N ALA A 72 11.47 0.75 -0.72
CA ALA A 72 10.84 1.71 0.18
C ALA A 72 11.87 2.66 0.83
N TYR A 73 12.98 2.11 1.33
CA TYR A 73 14.04 2.87 1.98
C TYR A 73 14.74 3.84 1.03
N THR A 74 14.94 3.47 -0.23
CA THR A 74 15.55 4.37 -1.22
C THR A 74 14.74 5.65 -1.40
N SER A 75 13.40 5.57 -1.44
CA SER A 75 12.54 6.76 -1.49
C SER A 75 12.72 7.66 -0.26
N LYS A 76 12.89 7.07 0.93
CA LYS A 76 13.18 7.78 2.18
C LYS A 76 14.55 8.48 2.13
N LEU A 77 15.58 7.83 1.56
CA LEU A 77 16.89 8.43 1.38
C LEU A 77 16.84 9.69 0.51
N PHE A 78 16.09 9.66 -0.60
CA PHE A 78 15.92 10.83 -1.46
C PHE A 78 15.20 11.97 -0.72
N ILE A 79 14.15 11.69 0.01
CA ILE A 79 13.46 12.70 0.84
C ILE A 79 14.41 13.33 1.88
N ASN A 80 15.28 12.54 2.48
CA ASN A 80 16.25 13.03 3.47
C ASN A 80 17.36 13.89 2.86
N LYS A 81 17.65 13.73 1.55
CA LYS A 81 18.59 14.58 0.80
C LYS A 81 18.00 15.95 0.44
N LEU A 82 16.68 16.16 0.52
CA LEU A 82 16.07 17.44 0.22
C LEU A 82 16.59 18.55 1.15
N PRO A 83 16.79 19.79 0.64
CA PRO A 83 17.24 20.91 1.43
C PRO A 83 16.37 21.15 2.66
N ARG A 84 16.99 21.34 3.82
CA ARG A 84 16.26 21.69 5.05
C ARG A 84 15.63 23.06 4.93
N ILE A 85 14.49 23.25 5.57
CA ILE A 85 13.79 24.54 5.61
C ILE A 85 13.83 25.13 7.01
N ARG A 86 13.91 26.46 7.07
CA ARG A 86 13.74 27.21 8.31
C ARG A 86 12.26 27.22 8.68
N ARG A 87 11.92 26.67 9.84
CA ARG A 87 10.56 26.74 10.38
C ARG A 87 10.56 27.62 11.61
N VAL A 88 9.61 28.56 11.65
CA VAL A 88 9.32 29.36 12.82
C VAL A 88 8.30 28.57 13.64
N ARG A 89 8.57 28.32 14.92
CA ARG A 89 7.58 27.84 15.88
C ARG A 89 6.67 29.00 16.29
N ILE A 90 5.41 28.70 16.57
CA ILE A 90 4.47 29.71 17.10
C ILE A 90 5.00 30.25 18.45
N ASP A 91 5.66 29.38 19.25
CA ASP A 91 6.14 29.69 20.60
C ASP A 91 7.64 29.36 20.82
N GLY A 92 8.50 29.64 19.84
CA GLY A 92 9.92 29.34 19.99
C GLY A 92 10.83 29.78 18.85
N PRO A 93 12.18 29.61 19.01
CA PRO A 93 13.14 30.03 18.00
C PRO A 93 12.96 29.25 16.70
N ALA A 94 13.30 29.90 15.59
CA ALA A 94 13.31 29.26 14.29
C ALA A 94 14.34 28.11 14.25
N MET A 95 13.94 26.95 13.80
CA MET A 95 14.80 25.76 13.70
C MET A 95 14.88 25.27 12.27
N MET A 96 16.03 24.73 11.86
CA MET A 96 16.19 24.02 10.59
C MET A 96 15.60 22.62 10.71
N LYS A 97 14.52 22.36 10.00
CA LYS A 97 13.84 21.06 9.99
C LYS A 97 13.89 20.44 8.61
N GLN A 98 13.67 19.12 8.54
CA GLN A 98 13.45 18.44 7.28
C GLN A 98 12.26 19.05 6.54
N ARG A 99 12.35 19.14 5.22
CA ARG A 99 11.31 19.68 4.36
C ARG A 99 10.04 18.83 4.42
N ILE A 100 10.21 17.53 4.36
CA ILE A 100 9.16 16.55 4.51
C ILE A 100 9.30 15.87 5.88
N HIS A 101 8.22 15.79 6.64
CA HIS A 101 8.22 15.02 7.87
C HIS A 101 8.15 13.52 7.54
N VAL A 102 9.19 12.79 7.92
CA VAL A 102 9.26 11.33 7.77
C VAL A 102 9.06 10.70 9.14
N ALA A 103 8.19 9.71 9.22
CA ALA A 103 7.96 8.98 10.46
C ALA A 103 9.24 8.24 10.91
N PRO A 104 9.48 8.09 12.24
CA PRO A 104 10.53 7.22 12.76
C PRO A 104 10.35 5.77 12.30
N ASP A 105 11.47 5.04 12.16
CA ASP A 105 11.47 3.64 11.72
C ASP A 105 10.81 2.70 12.73
N SER A 106 10.92 3.01 14.02
CA SER A 106 10.28 2.25 15.10
C SER A 106 9.44 3.20 15.95
N ILE A 107 8.13 2.99 15.93
CA ILE A 107 7.18 3.82 16.67
C ILE A 107 5.91 3.02 16.95
N THR A 108 5.35 3.16 18.15
CA THR A 108 4.04 2.58 18.44
C THR A 108 2.91 3.39 17.81
N PRO A 109 1.74 2.78 17.53
CA PRO A 109 0.59 3.51 16.97
C PRO A 109 0.21 4.76 17.77
N GLN A 110 0.21 4.67 19.09
CA GLN A 110 -0.12 5.79 19.97
C GLN A 110 0.92 6.90 19.89
N ALA A 111 2.21 6.55 19.94
CA ALA A 111 3.30 7.51 19.84
C ALA A 111 3.30 8.22 18.47
N LEU A 112 2.96 7.50 17.41
CA LEU A 112 2.83 8.08 16.06
C LEU A 112 1.72 9.15 16.02
N LEU A 113 0.54 8.87 16.56
CA LEU A 113 -0.55 9.84 16.64
C LEU A 113 -0.18 11.08 17.44
N VAL A 114 0.49 10.91 18.57
CA VAL A 114 1.00 12.04 19.40
C VAL A 114 2.06 12.84 18.63
N CYS A 115 2.96 12.17 17.93
CA CYS A 115 3.99 12.82 17.11
C CYS A 115 3.36 13.68 16.02
N ILE A 116 2.32 13.16 15.33
CA ILE A 116 1.58 13.88 14.29
C ILE A 116 0.86 15.09 14.90
N ALA A 117 0.16 14.92 16.01
CA ALA A 117 -0.59 15.99 16.66
C ALA A 117 0.30 17.18 17.08
N LYS A 118 1.55 16.91 17.45
CA LYS A 118 2.52 17.94 17.85
C LYS A 118 3.17 18.69 16.68
N GLU A 119 3.13 18.13 15.46
CA GLU A 119 3.73 18.74 14.27
C GLU A 119 2.70 19.58 13.52
N THR A 120 2.40 20.77 14.04
CA THR A 120 1.48 21.72 13.39
C THR A 120 2.23 22.62 12.41
N ARG A 121 1.66 22.83 11.24
CA ARG A 121 2.15 23.77 10.21
C ARG A 121 1.06 24.74 9.83
N VAL A 122 1.46 25.96 9.49
CA VAL A 122 0.60 26.97 8.87
C VAL A 122 0.97 27.04 7.40
N ILE A 123 -0.01 26.82 6.52
CA ILE A 123 0.11 27.05 5.09
C ILE A 123 -0.64 28.35 4.79
N GLN A 124 0.06 29.34 4.24
CA GLN A 124 -0.57 30.60 3.82
C GLN A 124 -1.28 30.37 2.48
N ASP A 125 -2.58 30.65 2.47
CA ASP A 125 -3.35 30.74 1.22
C ASP A 125 -3.25 32.15 0.65
N LYS A 126 -2.39 32.34 -0.34
CA LYS A 126 -2.21 33.62 -1.03
C LYS A 126 -3.45 34.02 -1.86
N ASN A 127 -4.37 33.09 -2.13
CA ASN A 127 -5.53 33.29 -3.01
C ASN A 127 -6.85 33.55 -2.28
N ASN A 128 -6.80 33.82 -1.01
CA ASN A 128 -7.91 34.39 -0.19
C ASN A 128 -9.31 33.80 -0.39
N GLY A 129 -9.48 32.50 -0.46
CA GLY A 129 -10.87 32.03 -0.55
C GLY A 129 -11.15 30.55 -0.72
N TYR A 130 -10.14 29.71 -0.77
CA TYR A 130 -10.38 28.27 -0.97
C TYR A 130 -10.64 27.50 0.33
N PHE A 131 -10.18 28.01 1.48
CA PHE A 131 -10.39 27.32 2.76
C PHE A 131 -11.36 28.09 3.65
N SER A 132 -12.23 27.35 4.31
CA SER A 132 -13.20 27.88 5.30
C SER A 132 -12.53 28.52 6.53
N GLU A 133 -11.21 28.32 6.71
CA GLU A 133 -10.44 28.81 7.86
C GLU A 133 -9.73 30.16 7.62
N GLY A 134 -10.00 30.86 6.48
CA GLY A 134 -9.36 32.14 6.15
C GLY A 134 -7.99 31.95 5.44
N PRO A 135 -7.13 33.03 5.41
CA PRO A 135 -5.91 33.07 4.61
C PRO A 135 -4.81 32.12 5.12
N ASN A 136 -4.95 31.57 6.31
CA ASN A 136 -3.99 30.64 6.91
C ASN A 136 -4.65 29.31 7.21
N ARG A 137 -4.15 28.23 6.58
CA ARG A 137 -4.58 26.87 6.89
C ARG A 137 -3.60 26.22 7.85
N THR A 138 -4.12 25.77 8.99
CA THR A 138 -3.36 24.95 9.93
C THR A 138 -3.47 23.47 9.52
N THR A 139 -2.36 22.79 9.40
CA THR A 139 -2.30 21.35 9.08
C THR A 139 -1.28 20.63 9.96
N ASN A 140 -1.58 19.41 10.31
CA ASN A 140 -0.65 18.51 10.99
C ASN A 140 -0.09 17.53 9.95
N PRO A 141 1.07 17.80 9.38
CA PRO A 141 1.60 16.94 8.34
C PRO A 141 2.37 15.77 8.94
N LEU A 142 1.84 14.59 8.88
CA LEU A 142 2.67 13.43 8.66
C LEU A 142 2.67 13.16 7.16
N ALA A 143 3.71 13.60 6.50
CA ALA A 143 3.74 13.50 5.07
C ALA A 143 4.12 12.10 4.58
N PHE A 144 5.10 11.45 5.22
CA PHE A 144 5.65 10.20 4.71
C PHE A 144 5.88 9.14 5.80
N LEU A 145 5.14 8.06 5.72
CA LEU A 145 5.29 6.87 6.56
C LEU A 145 5.92 5.76 5.70
N VAL A 146 7.18 5.47 5.95
CA VAL A 146 7.87 4.31 5.38
C VAL A 146 7.98 3.25 6.47
N CYS A 147 7.38 2.09 6.22
CA CYS A 147 7.27 1.03 7.20
C CYS A 147 7.84 -0.27 6.62
N ASP A 148 9.05 -0.63 7.05
CA ASP A 148 9.73 -1.82 6.54
C ASP A 148 9.05 -3.12 6.96
N GLU A 149 8.37 -3.10 8.11
CA GLU A 149 7.60 -4.21 8.62
C GLU A 149 6.24 -3.71 9.13
N PHE A 150 5.24 -3.76 8.27
CA PHE A 150 3.91 -3.25 8.57
C PHE A 150 3.27 -3.96 9.77
N GLY A 151 3.61 -5.24 9.96
CA GLY A 151 3.16 -6.04 11.08
C GLY A 151 3.57 -5.49 12.44
N SER A 152 4.78 -4.97 12.56
CA SER A 152 5.28 -4.42 13.82
C SER A 152 4.50 -3.16 14.25
N LEU A 153 4.08 -2.33 13.26
CA LEU A 153 3.25 -1.15 13.52
C LEU A 153 1.83 -1.52 13.96
N LEU A 154 1.31 -2.67 13.56
CA LEU A 154 -0.05 -3.13 13.82
C LEU A 154 -0.13 -4.22 14.90
N SER A 155 0.93 -4.44 15.68
CA SER A 155 1.01 -5.53 16.67
C SER A 155 0.15 -5.37 17.91
N GLN A 156 -0.34 -4.15 18.20
CA GLN A 156 -1.15 -3.84 19.39
C GLN A 156 -2.62 -3.61 19.01
N GLU A 157 -3.53 -4.47 19.48
CA GLU A 157 -4.95 -4.47 19.04
C GLU A 157 -5.65 -3.12 19.18
N GLU A 158 -5.60 -2.49 20.35
CA GLU A 158 -6.28 -1.20 20.59
C GLU A 158 -5.60 -0.05 19.84
N GLY A 159 -4.26 -0.04 19.83
CA GLY A 159 -3.48 0.95 19.09
C GLY A 159 -3.71 0.86 17.59
N THR A 160 -3.83 -0.35 17.07
CA THR A 160 -4.10 -0.64 15.66
C THR A 160 -5.43 -0.08 15.20
N LYS A 161 -6.51 -0.27 15.97
CA LYS A 161 -7.85 0.28 15.64
C LYS A 161 -7.80 1.81 15.50
N ASN A 162 -7.16 2.48 16.45
CA ASN A 162 -7.02 3.93 16.43
C ASN A 162 -6.18 4.42 15.24
N LEU A 163 -5.08 3.74 14.94
CA LEU A 163 -4.23 4.06 13.81
C LEU A 163 -4.95 3.85 12.47
N VAL A 164 -5.63 2.72 12.28
CA VAL A 164 -6.40 2.46 11.06
C VAL A 164 -7.52 3.47 10.87
N THR A 165 -8.23 3.84 11.95
CA THR A 165 -9.23 4.90 11.90
C THR A 165 -8.61 6.23 11.49
N PHE A 166 -7.47 6.60 12.08
CA PHE A 166 -6.72 7.79 11.68
C PHE A 166 -6.31 7.76 10.21
N LEU A 167 -5.72 6.65 9.73
CA LEU A 167 -5.29 6.50 8.33
C LEU A 167 -6.46 6.64 7.36
N ASN A 168 -7.64 6.09 7.71
CA ASN A 168 -8.86 6.28 6.93
C ASN A 168 -9.28 7.76 6.84
N HIS A 169 -9.21 8.51 7.96
CA HIS A 169 -9.48 9.95 7.96
C HIS A 169 -8.44 10.73 7.17
N ALA A 170 -7.16 10.41 7.37
CA ALA A 170 -6.05 11.09 6.69
C ALA A 170 -6.05 10.86 5.17
N TRP A 171 -6.52 9.70 4.71
CA TRP A 171 -6.66 9.44 3.28
C TRP A 171 -7.70 10.36 2.62
N ASP A 172 -8.77 10.65 3.33
CA ASP A 172 -9.84 11.58 2.90
C ASP A 172 -9.50 13.04 3.24
N GLY A 173 -8.39 13.33 3.93
CA GLY A 173 -8.03 14.69 4.40
C GLY A 173 -8.92 15.23 5.52
N ARG A 174 -9.65 14.35 6.22
CA ARG A 174 -10.58 14.74 7.29
C ARG A 174 -9.86 14.84 8.64
N ALA A 175 -10.21 15.85 9.43
CA ALA A 175 -9.70 16.01 10.79
C ALA A 175 -9.96 14.74 11.64
N TYR A 176 -9.01 14.43 12.51
CA TYR A 176 -9.10 13.32 13.45
C TYR A 176 -8.98 13.85 14.87
N ASN A 177 -10.02 13.63 15.67
CA ASN A 177 -10.07 14.04 17.07
C ASN A 177 -9.98 12.79 17.95
N ARG A 178 -9.07 12.82 18.90
CA ARG A 178 -8.88 11.74 19.86
C ARG A 178 -8.93 12.32 21.27
N VAL A 179 -9.74 11.70 22.12
CA VAL A 179 -9.80 12.02 23.56
C VAL A 179 -9.35 10.79 24.34
N THR A 180 -8.35 10.93 25.19
CA THR A 180 -7.88 9.87 26.08
C THR A 180 -7.96 10.31 27.54
N LYS A 181 -8.22 9.36 28.45
CA LYS A 181 -8.31 9.64 29.87
C LYS A 181 -7.02 10.20 30.47
N THR A 182 -5.86 9.81 29.91
CA THR A 182 -4.54 10.13 30.47
C THR A 182 -3.82 11.28 29.76
N GLN A 183 -4.10 11.52 28.48
CA GLN A 183 -3.38 12.53 27.67
C GLN A 183 -4.26 13.71 27.25
N GLY A 184 -5.54 13.71 27.60
CA GLY A 184 -6.46 14.77 27.19
C GLY A 184 -6.93 14.61 25.74
N SER A 185 -7.12 15.74 25.05
CA SER A 185 -7.65 15.83 23.70
C SER A 185 -6.55 16.17 22.69
N ASP A 186 -6.32 15.28 21.72
CA ASP A 186 -5.47 15.52 20.56
C ASP A 186 -6.35 15.81 19.33
N ILE A 187 -6.12 16.94 18.68
CA ILE A 187 -6.81 17.33 17.46
C ILE A 187 -5.80 17.37 16.33
N ILE A 188 -5.95 16.47 15.35
CA ILE A 188 -5.13 16.43 14.14
C ILE A 188 -5.94 17.06 13.01
N LYS A 189 -5.59 18.31 12.67
CA LYS A 189 -6.29 19.09 11.65
C LYS A 189 -5.71 18.82 10.27
N ASN A 190 -6.58 18.60 9.27
CA ASN A 190 -6.19 18.43 7.87
C ASN A 190 -4.98 17.51 7.68
N PRO A 191 -5.01 16.28 8.25
CA PRO A 191 -3.88 15.37 8.11
C PRO A 191 -3.74 14.94 6.66
N LEU A 192 -2.49 14.82 6.23
CA LEU A 192 -2.15 14.12 5.01
C LEU A 192 -1.04 13.13 5.27
N THR A 193 -1.31 11.88 5.02
CA THR A 193 -0.33 10.81 5.14
C THR A 193 -0.17 10.11 3.80
N THR A 194 1.06 10.00 3.34
CA THR A 194 1.46 9.06 2.30
C THR A 194 2.18 7.91 2.95
N MET A 195 1.90 6.68 2.54
CA MET A 195 2.47 5.50 3.14
C MET A 195 3.05 4.56 2.09
N ILE A 196 4.25 4.05 2.38
CA ILE A 196 4.81 2.86 1.76
C ILE A 196 5.08 1.86 2.88
N ALA A 197 4.38 0.74 2.86
CA ALA A 197 4.55 -0.30 3.86
C ALA A 197 4.94 -1.62 3.21
N CYS A 198 5.78 -2.39 3.88
CA CYS A 198 6.25 -3.68 3.42
C CYS A 198 5.67 -4.78 4.30
N CYS A 199 5.17 -5.84 3.70
CA CYS A 199 4.71 -7.02 4.42
C CYS A 199 4.97 -8.30 3.65
N THR A 200 4.87 -9.43 4.36
CA THR A 200 4.92 -10.75 3.73
C THR A 200 3.52 -11.23 3.39
N PRO A 201 3.37 -12.15 2.41
CA PRO A 201 2.11 -12.79 2.13
C PRO A 201 1.47 -13.43 3.37
N ASP A 202 2.24 -14.13 4.18
CA ASP A 202 1.77 -14.81 5.38
C ASP A 202 1.18 -13.84 6.40
N TRP A 203 1.85 -12.69 6.60
CA TRP A 203 1.34 -11.66 7.50
C TRP A 203 0.00 -11.08 7.01
N VAL A 204 -0.14 -10.84 5.70
CA VAL A 204 -1.40 -10.35 5.11
C VAL A 204 -2.50 -11.36 5.37
N GLN A 205 -2.25 -12.64 5.15
CA GLN A 205 -3.19 -13.72 5.39
C GLN A 205 -3.70 -13.73 6.83
N ASP A 206 -2.77 -13.69 7.79
CA ASP A 206 -3.11 -13.77 9.21
C ASP A 206 -3.91 -12.56 9.71
N ASN A 207 -3.69 -11.38 9.10
CA ASN A 207 -4.25 -10.12 9.57
C ASN A 207 -5.43 -9.59 8.74
N MET A 208 -5.54 -9.95 7.46
CA MET A 208 -6.70 -9.58 6.64
C MET A 208 -8.00 -10.25 7.10
N ASN A 209 -7.92 -11.38 7.81
CA ASN A 209 -9.10 -11.99 8.45
C ASN A 209 -9.59 -11.20 9.68
N ASN A 210 -8.74 -10.35 10.26
CA ASN A 210 -9.14 -9.44 11.32
C ASN A 210 -9.94 -8.27 10.74
N ASN A 211 -11.16 -8.07 11.23
CA ASN A 211 -12.09 -7.03 10.76
C ASN A 211 -11.50 -5.61 10.75
N VAL A 212 -10.40 -5.36 11.46
CA VAL A 212 -9.77 -4.03 11.56
C VAL A 212 -9.24 -3.54 10.22
N LEU A 213 -8.54 -4.40 9.45
CA LEU A 213 -8.01 -4.01 8.13
C LEU A 213 -9.10 -3.94 7.06
N LYS A 214 -10.16 -4.76 7.19
CA LYS A 214 -11.33 -4.73 6.31
C LYS A 214 -12.17 -3.46 6.46
N GLN A 215 -12.08 -2.74 7.59
CA GLN A 215 -12.86 -1.53 7.87
C GLN A 215 -12.49 -0.31 7.00
N GLY A 216 -12.38 -0.50 5.71
CA GLY A 216 -12.16 0.57 4.73
C GLY A 216 -10.68 0.94 4.51
N PHE A 217 -9.72 0.40 5.28
CA PHE A 217 -8.29 0.61 5.05
C PHE A 217 -7.82 -0.13 3.79
N ALA A 218 -8.21 -1.40 3.64
CA ALA A 218 -7.86 -2.20 2.46
C ALA A 218 -8.33 -1.52 1.16
N ALA A 219 -9.54 -0.95 1.16
CA ALA A 219 -10.09 -0.20 0.03
C ALA A 219 -9.32 1.08 -0.32
N ARG A 220 -8.61 1.67 0.66
CA ARG A 220 -7.82 2.90 0.52
C ARG A 220 -6.35 2.63 0.21
N SER A 221 -5.95 1.35 0.21
CA SER A 221 -4.57 0.91 -0.04
C SER A 221 -4.46 0.24 -1.39
N ILE A 222 -3.34 0.45 -2.05
CA ILE A 222 -2.97 -0.22 -3.29
C ILE A 222 -1.99 -1.31 -2.91
N TRP A 223 -2.36 -2.55 -3.19
CA TRP A 223 -1.62 -3.75 -2.80
C TRP A 223 -0.79 -4.24 -3.98
N ILE A 224 0.51 -4.18 -3.87
CA ILE A 224 1.47 -4.43 -4.94
C ILE A 224 2.21 -5.73 -4.64
N PHE A 225 1.99 -6.73 -5.47
CA PHE A 225 2.67 -8.03 -5.34
C PHE A 225 3.92 -8.10 -6.21
N GLY A 226 4.98 -8.69 -5.67
CA GLY A 226 6.19 -9.00 -6.40
C GLY A 226 6.80 -10.31 -5.90
N ASP A 227 7.12 -11.22 -6.81
CA ASP A 227 7.60 -12.57 -6.52
C ASP A 227 8.97 -12.89 -7.12
N GLN A 228 9.44 -12.07 -8.08
CA GLN A 228 10.67 -12.33 -8.81
C GLN A 228 11.68 -11.21 -8.66
N LYS A 229 12.92 -11.57 -8.32
CA LYS A 229 14.07 -10.68 -8.39
C LYS A 229 14.48 -10.45 -9.85
N ARG A 230 14.76 -9.19 -10.21
CA ARG A 230 15.20 -8.80 -11.57
C ARG A 230 16.64 -9.19 -11.86
N ALA A 231 17.50 -9.09 -10.87
CA ALA A 231 18.94 -9.39 -10.98
C ALA A 231 19.39 -10.19 -9.76
N LYS A 232 20.50 -10.89 -9.88
CA LYS A 232 21.16 -11.61 -8.78
C LYS A 232 22.61 -11.15 -8.68
N SER A 233 22.80 -9.85 -8.44
CA SER A 233 24.15 -9.29 -8.27
C SER A 233 24.19 -8.43 -7.02
N LEU A 234 25.06 -8.82 -6.10
CA LEU A 234 25.32 -8.05 -4.87
C LEU A 234 26.21 -6.83 -5.16
N PHE A 235 27.07 -6.94 -6.15
CA PHE A 235 28.02 -5.89 -6.52
C PHE A 235 27.69 -5.42 -7.93
N TYR A 236 27.31 -4.16 -8.05
CA TYR A 236 27.08 -3.52 -9.34
C TYR A 236 27.62 -2.10 -9.32
N THR A 237 28.12 -1.67 -10.48
CA THR A 237 28.47 -0.26 -10.69
C THR A 237 27.21 0.51 -11.02
N ALA A 238 27.07 1.70 -10.43
CA ALA A 238 25.98 2.60 -10.78
C ALA A 238 25.95 2.82 -12.31
N PRO A 239 24.75 2.90 -12.92
CA PRO A 239 24.63 3.22 -14.34
C PRO A 239 25.32 4.56 -14.66
N GLU A 240 25.80 4.70 -15.88
CA GLU A 240 26.30 5.97 -16.40
C GLU A 240 25.23 7.06 -16.24
N HIS A 241 25.60 8.30 -15.88
CA HIS A 241 24.67 9.40 -15.60
C HIS A 241 23.74 9.24 -14.38
N ALA A 242 23.88 8.20 -13.55
CA ALA A 242 23.03 8.00 -12.38
C ALA A 242 23.03 9.23 -11.44
N GLU A 243 24.20 9.78 -11.13
CA GLU A 243 24.33 10.96 -10.27
C GLU A 243 23.66 12.22 -10.88
N GLN A 244 23.74 12.37 -12.19
CA GLN A 244 23.05 13.46 -12.89
C GLN A 244 21.55 13.32 -12.74
N TYR A 245 21.01 12.14 -12.98
CA TYR A 245 19.56 11.88 -12.86
C TYR A 245 19.07 11.98 -11.40
N GLU A 246 19.88 11.54 -10.44
CA GLU A 246 19.59 11.78 -9.01
C GLU A 246 19.43 13.27 -8.72
N LYS A 247 20.36 14.08 -9.19
CA LYS A 247 20.35 15.54 -9.02
C LYS A 247 19.10 16.16 -9.66
N GLU A 248 18.79 15.80 -10.90
CA GLU A 248 17.63 16.31 -11.62
C GLU A 248 16.31 15.96 -10.89
N ILE A 249 16.16 14.73 -10.39
CA ILE A 249 15.01 14.30 -9.58
C ILE A 249 14.95 15.12 -8.29
N LEU A 250 16.05 15.28 -7.56
CA LEU A 250 16.09 16.05 -6.31
C LEU A 250 15.76 17.53 -6.51
N GLU A 251 16.21 18.13 -7.61
CA GLU A 251 15.86 19.51 -7.98
C GLU A 251 14.37 19.66 -8.24
N HIS A 252 13.77 18.71 -8.96
CA HIS A 252 12.33 18.70 -9.20
C HIS A 252 11.52 18.48 -7.91
N LEU A 253 11.89 17.51 -7.09
CA LEU A 253 11.26 17.25 -5.79
C LEU A 253 11.39 18.46 -4.85
N THR A 254 12.52 19.18 -4.92
CA THR A 254 12.70 20.42 -4.15
C THR A 254 11.66 21.46 -4.55
N LYS A 255 11.48 21.70 -5.87
CA LYS A 255 10.49 22.66 -6.39
C LYS A 255 9.06 22.32 -5.95
N ILE A 256 8.60 21.10 -6.15
CA ILE A 256 7.24 20.70 -5.77
C ILE A 256 7.03 20.62 -4.24
N SER A 257 8.12 20.64 -3.47
CA SER A 257 8.07 20.67 -2.00
C SER A 257 8.23 22.06 -1.39
N GLU A 258 8.34 23.13 -2.19
CA GLU A 258 8.40 24.51 -1.73
C GLU A 258 7.05 24.98 -1.16
N GLN A 259 7.10 25.89 -0.18
CA GLN A 259 5.88 26.41 0.45
C GLN A 259 5.00 27.16 -0.53
N ASP A 260 5.61 27.82 -1.51
CA ASP A 260 4.95 28.60 -2.54
C ASP A 260 4.34 27.75 -3.65
N PHE A 261 4.70 26.47 -3.71
CA PHE A 261 4.07 25.50 -4.60
C PHE A 261 2.75 25.04 -3.98
N PHE A 262 1.69 25.80 -4.24
CA PHE A 262 0.42 25.68 -3.55
C PHE A 262 -0.74 26.08 -4.46
N GLY A 263 -1.81 25.31 -4.45
CA GLY A 263 -3.05 25.65 -5.15
C GLY A 263 -3.85 24.46 -5.64
N PRO A 264 -5.03 24.73 -6.19
CA PRO A 264 -5.85 23.71 -6.84
C PRO A 264 -5.23 23.29 -8.17
N CYS A 265 -5.33 21.99 -8.48
CA CYS A 265 -5.14 21.49 -9.83
C CYS A 265 -6.48 21.13 -10.46
N PHE A 266 -6.50 21.00 -11.78
CA PHE A 266 -7.70 20.79 -12.57
C PHE A 266 -7.43 19.72 -13.63
N LEU A 267 -8.45 18.99 -14.01
CA LEU A 267 -8.41 18.18 -15.23
C LEU A 267 -8.61 19.11 -16.43
N THR A 268 -7.94 18.83 -17.54
CA THR A 268 -8.31 19.44 -18.82
C THR A 268 -9.74 19.01 -19.19
N GLU A 269 -10.42 19.77 -20.04
CA GLU A 269 -11.81 19.45 -20.46
C GLU A 269 -11.88 18.04 -21.08
N GLU A 270 -10.90 17.68 -21.90
CA GLU A 270 -10.80 16.36 -22.50
C GLU A 270 -10.63 15.25 -21.43
N ALA A 271 -9.76 15.47 -20.44
CA ALA A 271 -9.54 14.54 -19.34
C ALA A 271 -10.80 14.35 -18.48
N GLU A 272 -11.51 15.44 -18.19
CA GLU A 272 -12.74 15.40 -17.43
C GLU A 272 -13.87 14.67 -18.18
N ALA A 273 -14.02 14.93 -19.47
CA ALA A 273 -14.99 14.25 -20.31
C ALA A 273 -14.72 12.75 -20.39
N TRP A 274 -13.46 12.38 -20.63
CA TRP A 274 -13.05 10.97 -20.65
C TRP A 274 -13.29 10.29 -19.32
N TYR A 275 -12.89 10.90 -18.19
CA TYR A 275 -13.06 10.34 -16.87
C TYR A 275 -14.52 10.16 -16.48
N SER A 276 -15.36 11.13 -16.83
CA SER A 276 -16.81 11.07 -16.59
C SER A 276 -17.45 9.94 -17.38
N ASN A 277 -17.04 9.75 -18.64
CA ASN A 277 -17.50 8.64 -19.46
C ASN A 277 -17.02 7.29 -18.90
N TRP A 278 -15.73 7.15 -18.61
CA TRP A 278 -15.16 5.96 -17.97
C TRP A 278 -15.91 5.58 -16.70
N TYR A 279 -16.20 6.57 -15.84
CA TYR A 279 -16.89 6.32 -14.57
C TYR A 279 -18.31 5.80 -14.79
N LYS A 280 -19.02 6.27 -15.81
CA LYS A 280 -20.38 5.84 -16.14
C LYS A 280 -20.44 4.46 -16.78
N THR A 281 -19.43 4.10 -17.57
CA THR A 281 -19.49 2.90 -18.43
C THR A 281 -18.72 1.71 -17.88
N GLU A 282 -17.58 1.97 -17.23
CA GLU A 282 -16.66 0.90 -16.82
C GLU A 282 -16.60 0.66 -15.31
N SER A 283 -16.97 1.65 -14.47
CA SER A 283 -16.76 1.52 -13.02
C SER A 283 -17.55 0.36 -12.40
N ASP A 284 -18.72 0.05 -12.95
CA ASP A 284 -19.58 -1.02 -12.42
C ASP A 284 -19.15 -2.42 -12.89
N ASN A 285 -18.42 -2.51 -14.00
CA ASN A 285 -17.94 -3.78 -14.54
C ASN A 285 -16.84 -4.40 -13.67
N TYR A 286 -16.04 -3.58 -12.99
CA TYR A 286 -14.98 -4.07 -12.10
C TYR A 286 -15.52 -4.71 -10.82
N VAL A 287 -16.65 -4.27 -10.32
CA VAL A 287 -17.28 -4.78 -9.10
C VAL A 287 -17.70 -6.25 -9.25
N ASN A 288 -17.99 -6.68 -10.46
CA ASN A 288 -18.50 -8.03 -10.75
C ASN A 288 -17.39 -9.06 -10.99
N ASN A 289 -16.13 -8.66 -11.20
CA ASN A 289 -15.08 -9.57 -11.66
C ASN A 289 -14.31 -10.27 -10.52
N ASP A 290 -14.17 -9.64 -9.34
CA ASP A 290 -13.52 -10.26 -8.18
C ASP A 290 -14.15 -9.75 -6.87
N PRO A 291 -14.97 -10.57 -6.20
CA PRO A 291 -15.61 -10.21 -4.92
C PRO A 291 -14.60 -9.81 -3.82
N LYS A 292 -13.37 -10.30 -3.88
CA LYS A 292 -12.33 -10.01 -2.89
C LYS A 292 -11.75 -8.60 -3.04
N LEU A 293 -11.82 -8.05 -4.25
CA LEU A 293 -11.36 -6.70 -4.57
C LEU A 293 -12.49 -5.67 -4.64
N GLN A 294 -13.73 -6.06 -4.31
CA GLN A 294 -14.90 -5.19 -4.40
C GLN A 294 -14.71 -3.86 -3.66
N ASP A 295 -14.15 -3.90 -2.46
CA ASP A 295 -13.88 -2.70 -1.65
C ASP A 295 -12.86 -1.77 -2.33
N TYR A 296 -11.82 -2.33 -2.94
CA TYR A 296 -10.83 -1.57 -3.71
C TYR A 296 -11.49 -0.94 -4.95
N TYR A 297 -12.22 -1.71 -5.75
CA TYR A 297 -12.86 -1.20 -6.96
C TYR A 297 -13.87 -0.09 -6.67
N SER A 298 -14.57 -0.14 -5.53
CA SER A 298 -15.46 0.96 -5.09
C SER A 298 -14.73 2.30 -4.96
N ARG A 299 -13.40 2.27 -4.72
CA ARG A 299 -12.53 3.44 -4.56
C ARG A 299 -11.55 3.66 -5.71
N LYS A 300 -11.50 2.79 -6.72
CA LYS A 300 -10.59 2.90 -7.88
C LYS A 300 -10.69 4.28 -8.53
N LYS A 301 -11.89 4.85 -8.62
CA LYS A 301 -12.12 6.22 -9.09
C LYS A 301 -11.28 7.26 -8.34
N ALA A 302 -11.23 7.18 -7.01
CA ALA A 302 -10.42 8.10 -6.22
C ALA A 302 -8.92 7.81 -6.35
N HIS A 303 -8.52 6.54 -6.45
CA HIS A 303 -7.13 6.16 -6.68
C HIS A 303 -6.60 6.70 -8.01
N ILE A 304 -7.38 6.62 -9.09
CA ILE A 304 -7.00 7.19 -10.41
C ILE A 304 -6.70 8.68 -10.29
N ILE A 305 -7.60 9.46 -9.68
CA ILE A 305 -7.42 10.91 -9.53
C ILE A 305 -6.19 11.22 -8.66
N LYS A 306 -6.06 10.57 -7.51
CA LYS A 306 -4.91 10.79 -6.61
C LYS A 306 -3.59 10.44 -7.29
N LEU A 307 -3.52 9.31 -8.00
CA LEU A 307 -2.34 8.89 -8.72
C LEU A 307 -2.06 9.79 -9.94
N ALA A 308 -3.09 10.27 -10.63
CA ALA A 308 -2.93 11.24 -11.71
C ALA A 308 -2.29 12.55 -11.24
N MET A 309 -2.68 13.05 -10.06
CA MET A 309 -2.00 14.19 -9.43
C MET A 309 -0.53 13.88 -9.18
N VAL A 310 -0.20 12.72 -8.64
CA VAL A 310 1.18 12.31 -8.36
C VAL A 310 1.99 12.19 -9.65
N ILE A 311 1.45 11.54 -10.69
CA ILE A 311 2.11 11.38 -11.98
C ILE A 311 2.27 12.72 -12.70
N HIS A 312 1.28 13.61 -12.63
CA HIS A 312 1.40 14.94 -13.20
C HIS A 312 2.56 15.70 -12.60
N TYR A 313 2.56 15.81 -11.28
CA TYR A 313 3.58 16.56 -10.55
C TYR A 313 4.92 15.82 -10.41
N SER A 314 5.04 14.61 -10.90
CA SER A 314 6.36 13.97 -11.04
C SER A 314 7.22 14.64 -12.11
N ASP A 315 6.61 15.29 -13.09
CA ASP A 315 7.29 15.86 -14.26
C ASP A 315 6.93 17.33 -14.52
N ASN A 316 5.75 17.79 -14.10
CA ASN A 316 5.18 19.10 -14.42
C ASN A 316 5.07 19.99 -13.18
N LEU A 317 5.04 21.30 -13.40
CA LEU A 317 4.83 22.31 -12.35
C LEU A 317 3.54 23.13 -12.56
N ASP A 318 2.86 22.95 -13.67
CA ASP A 318 1.57 23.57 -13.94
C ASP A 318 0.43 22.84 -13.21
N ASN A 319 -0.79 23.36 -13.27
CA ASN A 319 -1.94 22.85 -12.53
C ASN A 319 -2.98 22.14 -13.43
N GLN A 320 -2.63 21.82 -14.70
CA GLN A 320 -3.55 21.22 -15.67
C GLN A 320 -3.19 19.74 -15.93
N ILE A 321 -3.97 18.84 -15.36
CA ILE A 321 -3.78 17.38 -15.55
C ILE A 321 -4.38 16.96 -16.89
N SER A 322 -3.54 16.51 -17.80
CA SER A 322 -3.93 16.09 -19.15
C SER A 322 -4.61 14.71 -19.17
N LEU A 323 -5.32 14.43 -20.26
CA LEU A 323 -5.89 13.10 -20.52
C LEU A 323 -4.82 12.00 -20.51
N SER A 324 -3.66 12.24 -21.13
CA SER A 324 -2.58 11.25 -21.14
C SER A 324 -2.07 10.91 -19.73
N THR A 325 -1.98 11.89 -18.85
CA THR A 325 -1.61 11.68 -17.45
C THR A 325 -2.65 10.85 -16.71
N LEU A 326 -3.93 11.14 -16.92
CA LEU A 326 -5.03 10.42 -16.30
C LEU A 326 -5.08 8.94 -16.75
N GLN A 327 -4.85 8.71 -18.05
CA GLN A 327 -4.73 7.36 -18.61
C GLN A 327 -3.51 6.61 -18.06
N ARG A 328 -2.36 7.27 -17.92
CA ARG A 328 -1.18 6.68 -17.28
C ARG A 328 -1.47 6.25 -15.83
N ALA A 329 -2.23 7.06 -15.08
CA ALA A 329 -2.64 6.71 -13.72
C ALA A 329 -3.55 5.47 -13.69
N LYS A 330 -4.54 5.41 -14.58
CA LYS A 330 -5.40 4.23 -14.75
C LYS A 330 -4.56 3.00 -15.07
N ASN A 331 -3.68 3.08 -16.06
CA ASN A 331 -2.85 1.96 -16.51
C ASN A 331 -1.90 1.47 -15.40
N ALA A 332 -1.31 2.37 -14.62
CA ALA A 332 -0.43 1.99 -13.50
C ALA A 332 -1.18 1.23 -12.38
N LEU A 333 -2.47 1.51 -12.18
CA LEU A 333 -3.31 0.71 -11.28
C LEU A 333 -3.64 -0.64 -11.91
N GLU A 334 -4.01 -0.65 -13.18
CA GLU A 334 -4.38 -1.87 -13.91
C GLU A 334 -3.20 -2.83 -14.11
N GLU A 335 -1.96 -2.34 -14.07
CA GLU A 335 -0.76 -3.18 -14.07
C GLU A 335 -0.62 -4.02 -12.79
N VAL A 336 -1.05 -3.51 -11.63
CA VAL A 336 -0.95 -4.22 -10.35
C VAL A 336 -2.23 -4.99 -9.98
N GLU A 337 -3.37 -4.65 -10.55
CA GLU A 337 -4.66 -5.28 -10.25
C GLU A 337 -4.70 -6.80 -10.48
N PRO A 338 -4.12 -7.36 -11.57
CA PRO A 338 -4.13 -8.80 -11.79
C PRO A 338 -3.48 -9.62 -10.68
N THR A 339 -2.50 -9.04 -9.99
CA THR A 339 -1.80 -9.69 -8.87
C THR A 339 -2.25 -9.19 -7.49
N MET A 340 -3.12 -8.19 -7.44
CA MET A 340 -3.59 -7.58 -6.19
C MET A 340 -4.35 -8.59 -5.32
N HIS A 341 -5.11 -9.50 -5.92
CA HIS A 341 -5.78 -10.57 -5.19
C HIS A 341 -4.77 -11.50 -4.49
N ILE A 342 -3.59 -11.75 -5.10
CA ILE A 342 -2.50 -12.52 -4.47
C ILE A 342 -1.94 -11.73 -3.28
N ALA A 343 -1.73 -10.42 -3.45
CA ALA A 343 -1.25 -9.56 -2.38
C ALA A 343 -2.22 -9.49 -1.20
N MET A 344 -3.52 -9.37 -1.45
CA MET A 344 -4.55 -9.23 -0.41
C MET A 344 -4.99 -10.56 0.17
N CYS A 345 -4.89 -11.62 -0.62
CA CYS A 345 -5.32 -12.95 -0.25
C CYS A 345 -4.14 -13.91 -0.15
N ALA A 346 -2.91 -13.40 0.02
CA ALA A 346 -1.66 -14.15 -0.09
C ALA A 346 -1.67 -15.49 0.68
N SER A 347 -2.65 -16.08 0.49
CA SER A 347 -3.33 -17.33 0.51
C SER A 347 -4.73 -17.17 1.07
N GLY A 348 -5.72 -17.06 0.22
CA GLY A 348 -6.99 -17.70 0.50
C GLY A 348 -6.81 -19.22 0.36
N GLY A 349 -5.62 -19.72 0.48
CA GLY A 349 -5.32 -21.08 0.81
C GLY A 349 -5.51 -21.21 2.31
N ASN A 350 -6.64 -21.80 2.71
CA ASN A 350 -6.86 -22.43 3.98
C ASN A 350 -5.49 -22.90 4.54
N LYS A 351 -5.06 -22.45 5.76
CA LYS A 351 -3.88 -23.04 6.43
C LYS A 351 -3.94 -24.55 6.35
N ASN A 352 -5.15 -25.09 6.37
CA ASN A 352 -5.47 -26.48 6.08
C ASN A 352 -5.10 -26.88 4.64
N LYS A 353 -5.10 -26.00 3.63
CA LYS A 353 -4.73 -26.39 2.27
C LYS A 353 -3.23 -26.65 2.12
N VAL A 354 -2.38 -25.82 2.71
CA VAL A 354 -0.93 -26.06 2.71
C VAL A 354 -0.63 -27.35 3.45
N LEU A 355 -1.26 -27.57 4.60
CA LEU A 355 -1.15 -28.81 5.35
C LEU A 355 -1.75 -29.98 4.56
N ALA A 356 -2.89 -29.78 3.91
CA ALA A 356 -3.54 -30.78 3.06
C ALA A 356 -2.63 -31.20 1.88
N ASP A 357 -2.02 -30.23 1.18
CA ASP A 357 -1.11 -30.50 0.06
C ASP A 357 0.16 -31.22 0.54
N ARG A 358 0.68 -30.89 1.73
CA ARG A 358 1.81 -31.62 2.34
C ARG A 358 1.42 -33.04 2.72
N ILE A 359 0.25 -33.26 3.32
CA ILE A 359 -0.27 -34.60 3.64
C ILE A 359 -0.42 -35.43 2.36
N ILE A 360 -1.01 -34.85 1.30
CA ILE A 360 -1.15 -35.50 0.00
C ILE A 360 0.22 -35.85 -0.58
N HIS A 361 1.18 -34.93 -0.55
CA HIS A 361 2.53 -35.17 -1.05
C HIS A 361 3.24 -36.27 -0.28
N PHE A 362 3.14 -36.28 1.05
CA PHE A 362 3.71 -37.33 1.90
C PHE A 362 3.13 -38.71 1.56
N ILE A 363 1.78 -38.82 1.45
CA ILE A 363 1.11 -40.05 1.09
C ILE A 363 1.47 -40.49 -0.33
N LYS A 364 1.56 -39.53 -1.29
CA LYS A 364 1.95 -39.81 -2.68
C LYS A 364 3.37 -40.37 -2.79
N LYS A 365 4.30 -39.82 -2.02
CA LYS A 365 5.70 -40.27 -1.97
C LYS A 365 5.83 -41.67 -1.37
N LYS A 366 4.99 -42.01 -0.41
CA LYS A 366 5.06 -43.29 0.33
C LYS A 366 4.12 -44.37 -0.24
N GLY A 367 3.17 -43.97 -1.08
CA GLY A 367 2.13 -44.85 -1.63
C GLY A 367 0.91 -45.01 -0.69
N PHE A 368 1.13 -45.06 0.61
CA PHE A 368 0.14 -45.09 1.68
C PHE A 368 0.75 -44.59 2.99
N ALA A 369 -0.05 -44.10 3.93
CA ALA A 369 0.42 -43.73 5.25
C ALA A 369 -0.66 -43.97 6.31
N THR A 370 -0.23 -44.37 7.50
CA THR A 370 -1.11 -44.48 8.67
C THR A 370 -1.32 -43.09 9.29
N ARG A 371 -2.39 -42.94 10.09
CA ARG A 371 -2.69 -41.70 10.84
C ARG A 371 -1.50 -41.25 11.67
N SER A 372 -0.85 -42.16 12.40
CA SER A 372 0.30 -41.83 13.24
C SER A 372 1.49 -41.34 12.45
N GLU A 373 1.76 -41.93 11.28
CA GLU A 373 2.86 -41.49 10.41
C GLU A 373 2.64 -40.09 9.83
N ILE A 374 1.40 -39.78 9.45
CA ILE A 374 1.06 -38.43 8.97
C ILE A 374 1.21 -37.41 10.10
N ILE A 375 0.71 -37.71 11.30
CA ILE A 375 0.82 -36.82 12.46
C ILE A 375 2.32 -36.61 12.81
N MET A 376 3.13 -37.65 12.80
CA MET A 376 4.57 -37.51 13.09
C MET A 376 5.30 -36.65 12.07
N ASP A 377 5.01 -36.79 10.78
CA ASP A 377 5.66 -36.01 9.73
C ASP A 377 5.23 -34.53 9.74
N MET A 378 4.00 -34.24 10.17
CA MET A 378 3.44 -32.89 10.23
C MET A 378 3.64 -32.20 11.60
N TYR A 379 4.24 -32.87 12.59
CA TYR A 379 4.29 -32.41 13.98
C TYR A 379 4.98 -31.06 14.18
N ASP A 380 6.00 -30.77 13.37
CA ASP A 380 6.74 -29.50 13.44
C ASP A 380 5.94 -28.33 12.82
N ASP A 381 4.92 -28.62 12.01
CA ASP A 381 4.19 -27.61 11.22
C ASP A 381 2.77 -27.37 11.68
N ALA A 382 2.15 -28.34 12.36
CA ALA A 382 0.75 -28.29 12.77
C ALA A 382 0.48 -29.07 14.07
N SER A 383 -0.51 -28.59 14.83
CA SER A 383 -0.97 -29.37 15.99
C SER A 383 -1.64 -30.68 15.56
N VAL A 384 -1.64 -31.68 16.45
CA VAL A 384 -2.29 -32.96 16.21
C VAL A 384 -3.76 -32.77 15.82
N GLU A 385 -4.50 -31.92 16.55
CA GLU A 385 -5.90 -31.61 16.26
C GLU A 385 -6.12 -31.06 14.85
N LEU A 386 -5.26 -30.12 14.42
CA LEU A 386 -5.37 -29.51 13.10
C LEU A 386 -5.06 -30.53 12.00
N THR A 387 -4.05 -31.40 12.20
CA THR A 387 -3.69 -32.46 11.26
C THR A 387 -4.82 -33.46 11.11
N GLU A 388 -5.44 -33.88 12.20
CA GLU A 388 -6.60 -34.79 12.21
C GLU A 388 -7.79 -34.20 11.46
N LYS A 389 -8.14 -32.96 11.77
CA LYS A 389 -9.22 -32.26 11.09
C LYS A 389 -8.95 -32.14 9.59
N THR A 390 -7.71 -31.88 9.20
CA THR A 390 -7.32 -31.78 7.77
C THR A 390 -7.44 -33.14 7.06
N ILE A 391 -7.09 -34.24 7.73
CA ILE A 391 -7.30 -35.59 7.18
C ILE A 391 -8.78 -35.87 6.97
N GLU A 392 -9.63 -35.51 7.93
CA GLU A 392 -11.08 -35.64 7.81
C GLU A 392 -11.68 -34.82 6.67
N GLU A 393 -11.24 -33.56 6.53
CA GLU A 393 -11.61 -32.70 5.40
C GLU A 393 -11.18 -33.31 4.05
N LEU A 394 -9.99 -33.88 3.95
CA LEU A 394 -9.50 -34.56 2.73
C LEU A 394 -10.27 -35.83 2.38
N LEU A 395 -10.76 -36.56 3.39
CA LEU A 395 -11.67 -37.72 3.20
C LEU A 395 -13.05 -37.25 2.71
N GLN A 396 -13.63 -36.19 3.31
CA GLN A 396 -14.90 -35.60 2.88
C GLN A 396 -14.87 -35.04 1.46
N LEU A 397 -13.71 -34.53 1.05
CA LEU A 397 -13.49 -34.02 -0.31
C LEU A 397 -13.12 -35.12 -1.33
N ASP A 398 -13.17 -36.38 -0.93
CA ASP A 398 -12.77 -37.53 -1.74
C ASP A 398 -11.35 -37.49 -2.31
N ARG A 399 -10.45 -36.69 -1.68
CA ARG A 399 -9.05 -36.63 -2.06
C ARG A 399 -8.21 -37.76 -1.48
N LEU A 400 -8.64 -38.29 -0.32
CA LEU A 400 -8.07 -39.47 0.31
C LEU A 400 -9.16 -40.56 0.42
N LYS A 401 -8.71 -41.80 0.43
CA LYS A 401 -9.54 -42.97 0.74
C LYS A 401 -8.88 -43.82 1.83
N VAL A 402 -9.72 -44.41 2.66
CA VAL A 402 -9.26 -45.38 3.65
C VAL A 402 -8.92 -46.69 2.92
N ALA A 403 -7.74 -47.22 3.22
CA ALA A 403 -7.29 -48.53 2.73
C ALA A 403 -6.72 -49.33 3.90
N PHE A 404 -6.50 -50.58 3.70
CA PHE A 404 -5.91 -51.45 4.70
C PHE A 404 -4.58 -52.02 4.17
N ASN A 405 -3.55 -52.01 5.01
CA ASN A 405 -2.29 -52.66 4.76
C ASN A 405 -2.06 -53.72 5.86
N GLY A 406 -2.44 -54.94 5.56
CA GLY A 406 -2.65 -55.97 6.58
C GLY A 406 -3.83 -55.63 7.51
N GLU A 407 -3.62 -55.68 8.81
CA GLU A 407 -4.63 -55.34 9.82
C GLU A 407 -4.68 -53.84 10.16
N LYS A 408 -3.78 -53.01 9.61
CA LYS A 408 -3.69 -51.58 9.93
C LYS A 408 -4.42 -50.72 8.88
N GLY A 409 -5.32 -49.88 9.35
CA GLY A 409 -5.94 -48.83 8.52
C GLY A 409 -4.90 -47.79 8.08
N CYS A 410 -4.94 -47.45 6.81
CA CYS A 410 -4.05 -46.43 6.21
C CYS A 410 -4.85 -45.57 5.22
N TYR A 411 -4.25 -44.43 4.81
CA TYR A 411 -4.79 -43.52 3.81
C TYR A 411 -4.04 -43.65 2.51
N LYS A 412 -4.76 -43.60 1.39
CA LYS A 412 -4.23 -43.54 0.03
C LYS A 412 -4.89 -42.39 -0.72
N ILE A 413 -4.20 -41.91 -1.75
CA ILE A 413 -4.78 -40.91 -2.65
C ILE A 413 -5.88 -41.54 -3.48
N ASN A 414 -6.96 -40.79 -3.69
CA ASN A 414 -8.06 -41.21 -4.54
C ASN A 414 -7.80 -40.77 -5.98
N GLU A 415 -7.27 -41.68 -6.82
CA GLU A 415 -6.82 -41.40 -8.19
C GLU A 415 -7.99 -41.08 -9.16
N SER A 416 -9.23 -41.46 -8.83
CA SER A 416 -10.39 -41.26 -9.71
C SER A 416 -10.80 -39.80 -9.94
N ARG A 417 -10.16 -38.81 -9.27
CA ARG A 417 -10.40 -37.36 -9.46
C ARG A 417 -9.22 -36.57 -10.06
N GLN A 418 -8.04 -37.18 -10.21
CA GLN A 418 -6.90 -36.47 -10.83
C GLN A 418 -7.04 -36.31 -12.35
N GLU A 419 -7.89 -37.10 -13.01
CA GLU A 419 -8.16 -36.98 -14.45
C GLU A 419 -9.15 -35.84 -14.79
N GLN A 420 -9.97 -35.37 -13.83
CA GLN A 420 -10.94 -34.29 -14.06
C GLN A 420 -10.36 -32.87 -13.86
N ASP A 421 -9.26 -32.72 -13.10
CA ASP A 421 -8.60 -31.42 -12.87
C ASP A 421 -7.58 -31.09 -13.98
N ASN A 422 -7.20 -32.04 -14.86
CA ASN A 422 -6.27 -31.83 -15.98
C ASN A 422 -6.94 -31.58 -17.34
N ASP A 423 -8.24 -31.75 -17.45
CA ASP A 423 -8.98 -31.51 -18.71
C ASP A 423 -9.69 -30.16 -18.75
N GLY A 424 -9.35 -29.24 -17.86
CA GLY A 424 -9.96 -27.93 -17.69
C GLY A 424 -9.01 -26.73 -17.80
N ASP A 425 -7.90 -26.86 -18.58
CA ASP A 425 -7.05 -25.73 -18.96
C ASP A 425 -7.20 -25.40 -20.45
#